data_fc34b02439536d72f2b321c8ec3919f3
#
_entry.id   fc34b02439536d72f2b321c8ec3919f3
#
_cell.length_a   1.000
_cell.length_b   1.000
_cell.length_c   1.000
_cell.angle_alpha   90.00
_cell.angle_beta   90.00
_cell.angle_gamma   90.00
#
_symmetry.space_group_name_H-M   'P 1'
#
loop_
_entity.id
_entity.type
_entity.pdbx_description
1 polymer ?
#
loop_
_entity_poly.entity_id
_entity_poly.type
_entity_poly.pdbx_seq_one_letter_code
_entity_poly.pdbx_strand_id
1 'polypeptide(L)'
;MTTRPTDNETDVASVTFDAESENPQARREHTSYSARRSIVTLLQLEKYSALWVWAGLILIFALWVPGTFLTLSNVQIILSSQAVTAIVALGLIAPLAVGAIDLAAASAVGFTGMFGAVLMAHSGWGAVPTIAATLVLGCCIGALMGVLVSVVRISAIIVTLAASSVLSGMVTWLSASQDVVGLPSQFLSIGSGTALGLAWPFWVMLILCLCAWVFFDHTATGRYMHATGLGPEAARVSGVPTTRLVVLALTLSAAAASVAGLLGTARIGAGDPSFGPSYLLPAYAAVFLGSTQVRPGFFNAWGTVISVYVLATGVQGLQLAGAPVWIPDVFNGLALLAAVGIAVVRQRIAAHRALARVRRLVMSRASR
;
A
#
# COMPACT_ATOMS: atom_id res chain seq x y z
N MET A 1 25.60 -81.34 -28.02
CA MET A 1 27.00 -81.17 -28.37
C MET A 1 27.40 -79.76 -27.98
N THR A 2 27.95 -79.61 -26.74
CA THR A 2 29.38 -79.34 -26.45
C THR A 2 29.79 -78.01 -27.09
N THR A 3 30.26 -76.99 -26.45
CA THR A 3 31.17 -76.85 -25.29
C THR A 3 31.13 -75.39 -24.77
N ARG A 4 31.22 -75.20 -23.45
CA ARG A 4 31.86 -74.10 -22.73
C ARG A 4 33.40 -74.17 -22.96
N PRO A 5 34.25 -73.26 -22.40
CA PRO A 5 34.10 -71.92 -21.80
C PRO A 5 35.26 -70.98 -22.31
N THR A 6 35.43 -69.82 -21.83
CA THR A 6 36.62 -69.37 -21.05
C THR A 6 36.49 -67.93 -20.53
N ASP A 7 36.86 -67.83 -19.30
CA ASP A 7 37.06 -66.68 -18.47
C ASP A 7 38.03 -65.65 -19.14
N ASN A 8 37.82 -64.35 -18.86
CA ASN A 8 38.95 -63.49 -18.62
C ASN A 8 38.64 -62.40 -17.59
N GLU A 9 39.47 -62.43 -16.61
CA GLU A 9 39.50 -61.66 -15.38
C GLU A 9 39.74 -60.19 -15.62
N THR A 10 39.13 -59.41 -14.75
CA THR A 10 39.70 -58.30 -13.97
C THR A 10 40.71 -57.36 -14.63
N ASP A 11 40.29 -56.11 -14.73
CA ASP A 11 41.18 -55.05 -14.37
C ASP A 11 40.41 -53.88 -13.70
N VAL A 12 40.39 -53.90 -12.35
CA VAL A 12 39.90 -52.82 -11.52
C VAL A 12 41.08 -51.83 -11.42
N ALA A 13 41.15 -50.91 -12.38
CA ALA A 13 42.04 -49.78 -12.26
C ALA A 13 41.56 -48.88 -11.10
N SER A 14 42.30 -48.94 -9.99
CA SER A 14 42.23 -48.05 -8.85
C SER A 14 42.47 -46.60 -9.33
N VAL A 15 41.39 -45.82 -9.45
CA VAL A 15 41.52 -44.37 -9.60
C VAL A 15 41.93 -43.82 -8.22
N THR A 16 43.20 -43.60 -8.04
CA THR A 16 43.75 -42.79 -6.96
C THR A 16 43.26 -41.38 -7.14
N PHE A 17 42.39 -40.93 -6.23
CA PHE A 17 42.05 -39.51 -6.06
C PHE A 17 43.29 -38.78 -5.58
N ASP A 18 43.98 -38.11 -6.51
CA ASP A 18 44.96 -37.11 -6.15
C ASP A 18 44.28 -36.00 -5.38
N ALA A 19 44.65 -35.84 -4.12
CA ALA A 19 44.30 -34.73 -3.29
C ALA A 19 44.95 -33.46 -3.86
N GLU A 20 44.26 -32.82 -4.79
CA GLU A 20 44.61 -31.50 -5.29
C GLU A 20 44.69 -30.53 -4.13
N SER A 21 45.86 -29.97 -3.92
CA SER A 21 46.22 -28.99 -2.92
C SER A 21 45.20 -27.84 -2.93
N GLU A 22 44.29 -27.86 -1.95
CA GLU A 22 43.35 -26.75 -1.70
C GLU A 22 44.15 -25.46 -1.45
N ASN A 23 44.06 -24.53 -2.37
CA ASN A 23 44.65 -23.21 -2.28
C ASN A 23 43.99 -22.47 -1.04
N PRO A 24 44.79 -22.13 0.01
CA PRO A 24 44.28 -21.49 1.21
C PRO A 24 43.59 -20.13 0.96
N GLN A 25 43.87 -19.48 -0.16
CA GLN A 25 43.25 -18.22 -0.55
C GLN A 25 41.82 -18.43 -1.08
N ALA A 26 41.56 -19.50 -1.85
CA ALA A 26 40.22 -19.86 -2.32
C ALA A 26 39.29 -20.20 -1.14
N ARG A 27 39.82 -20.83 -0.11
CA ARG A 27 39.06 -21.16 1.11
C ARG A 27 38.68 -19.90 1.92
N ARG A 28 39.54 -18.87 1.97
CA ARG A 28 39.28 -17.61 2.65
C ARG A 28 38.24 -16.75 1.91
N GLU A 29 38.23 -16.76 0.58
CA GLU A 29 37.19 -16.07 -0.21
C GLU A 29 35.84 -16.74 -0.09
N HIS A 30 35.76 -18.08 -0.11
CA HIS A 30 34.52 -18.80 0.09
C HIS A 30 33.91 -18.60 1.49
N THR A 31 34.74 -18.53 2.55
CA THR A 31 34.26 -18.28 3.93
C THR A 31 33.81 -16.84 4.14
N SER A 32 34.45 -15.86 3.52
CA SER A 32 34.04 -14.44 3.63
C SER A 32 32.74 -14.16 2.85
N TYR A 33 32.53 -14.81 1.71
CA TYR A 33 31.29 -14.73 0.93
C TYR A 33 30.12 -15.43 1.63
N SER A 34 30.35 -16.54 2.31
CA SER A 34 29.31 -17.27 3.05
C SER A 34 28.88 -16.54 4.31
N ALA A 35 29.82 -15.92 5.04
CA ALA A 35 29.51 -15.15 6.24
C ALA A 35 28.71 -13.86 5.94
N ARG A 36 29.06 -13.13 4.87
CA ARG A 36 28.25 -11.98 4.40
C ARG A 36 26.86 -12.39 3.94
N ARG A 37 26.72 -13.51 3.25
CA ARG A 37 25.42 -14.06 2.85
C ARG A 37 24.58 -14.46 4.05
N SER A 38 25.17 -15.03 5.10
CA SER A 38 24.47 -15.42 6.32
C SER A 38 23.93 -14.23 7.11
N ILE A 39 24.68 -13.13 7.23
CA ILE A 39 24.21 -11.93 7.95
C ILE A 39 23.07 -11.23 7.18
N VAL A 40 23.18 -11.11 5.84
CA VAL A 40 22.12 -10.53 5.01
C VAL A 40 20.86 -11.40 5.00
N THR A 41 21.02 -12.72 5.09
CA THR A 41 19.89 -13.67 5.18
C THR A 41 19.28 -13.69 6.57
N LEU A 42 20.06 -13.56 7.63
CA LEU A 42 19.58 -13.50 9.03
C LEU A 42 18.76 -12.22 9.31
N LEU A 43 19.12 -11.10 8.72
CA LEU A 43 18.40 -9.83 8.91
C LEU A 43 17.20 -9.67 7.95
N GLN A 44 17.04 -10.55 6.96
CA GLN A 44 16.00 -10.45 5.90
C GLN A 44 15.83 -9.00 5.41
N LEU A 45 16.94 -8.29 5.21
CA LEU A 45 16.98 -6.86 4.91
C LEU A 45 16.12 -6.47 3.71
N GLU A 46 15.95 -7.39 2.74
CA GLU A 46 15.09 -7.14 1.59
C GLU A 46 13.60 -7.13 1.95
N LYS A 47 13.19 -7.94 2.92
CA LYS A 47 11.79 -8.12 3.30
C LYS A 47 11.30 -7.05 4.31
N TYR A 48 12.21 -6.59 5.18
CA TYR A 48 11.92 -5.66 6.27
C TYR A 48 12.65 -4.32 6.13
N SER A 49 13.04 -3.97 4.90
CA SER A 49 13.81 -2.75 4.63
C SER A 49 13.19 -1.47 5.20
N ALA A 50 11.85 -1.33 5.17
CA ALA A 50 11.22 -0.16 5.75
C ALA A 50 11.18 -0.16 7.27
N LEU A 51 11.14 -1.30 7.93
CA LEU A 51 11.26 -1.33 9.39
C LEU A 51 12.64 -0.82 9.82
N TRP A 52 13.70 -1.15 9.06
CA TRP A 52 15.03 -0.62 9.30
C TRP A 52 15.13 0.88 9.00
N VAL A 53 14.51 1.33 7.91
CA VAL A 53 14.41 2.77 7.60
C VAL A 53 13.61 3.49 8.70
N TRP A 54 12.51 2.89 9.16
CA TRP A 54 11.70 3.45 10.25
C TRP A 54 12.48 3.56 11.55
N ALA A 55 13.17 2.49 11.94
CA ALA A 55 14.04 2.51 13.12
C ALA A 55 15.14 3.58 13.00
N GLY A 56 15.72 3.72 11.81
CA GLY A 56 16.70 4.78 11.52
C GLY A 56 16.11 6.18 11.65
N LEU A 57 14.92 6.43 11.11
CA LEU A 57 14.21 7.70 11.26
C LEU A 57 13.89 8.01 12.71
N ILE A 58 13.38 7.01 13.46
CA ILE A 58 13.11 7.15 14.90
C ILE A 58 14.39 7.52 15.65
N LEU A 59 15.49 6.85 15.35
CA LEU A 59 16.78 7.13 16.00
C LEU A 59 17.28 8.55 15.68
N ILE A 60 17.21 8.97 14.40
CA ILE A 60 17.64 10.31 13.99
C ILE A 60 16.85 11.38 14.74
N PHE A 61 15.51 11.31 14.76
CA PHE A 61 14.70 12.31 15.44
C PHE A 61 14.73 12.20 16.96
N ALA A 62 14.94 11.01 17.50
CA ALA A 62 15.17 10.82 18.93
C ALA A 62 16.45 11.52 19.41
N LEU A 63 17.50 11.56 18.59
CA LEU A 63 18.74 12.28 18.89
C LEU A 63 18.65 13.77 18.57
N TRP A 64 17.91 14.16 17.54
CA TRP A 64 17.79 15.55 17.10
C TRP A 64 16.83 16.37 17.97
N VAL A 65 15.68 15.78 18.37
CA VAL A 65 14.62 16.45 19.13
C VAL A 65 14.19 15.60 20.35
N PRO A 66 15.10 15.29 21.29
CA PRO A 66 14.85 14.29 22.33
C PRO A 66 13.72 14.66 23.29
N GLY A 67 13.51 15.97 23.53
CA GLY A 67 12.53 16.43 24.55
C GLY A 67 11.07 16.29 24.13
N THR A 68 10.77 16.19 22.84
CA THR A 68 9.38 16.18 22.31
C THR A 68 9.08 14.97 21.46
N PHE A 69 10.06 14.42 20.74
CA PHE A 69 9.82 13.35 19.77
C PHE A 69 9.43 12.02 20.44
N LEU A 70 10.13 11.60 21.50
CA LEU A 70 9.89 10.33 22.20
C LEU A 70 8.79 10.38 23.26
N THR A 71 7.96 11.43 23.26
CA THR A 71 6.85 11.52 24.22
C THR A 71 5.69 10.61 23.81
N LEU A 72 5.00 10.01 24.81
CA LEU A 72 3.82 9.21 24.58
C LEU A 72 2.74 9.99 23.82
N SER A 73 2.59 11.28 24.13
CA SER A 73 1.68 12.18 23.44
C SER A 73 1.98 12.29 21.94
N ASN A 74 3.27 12.44 21.56
CA ASN A 74 3.65 12.50 20.15
C ASN A 74 3.34 11.19 19.40
N VAL A 75 3.62 10.04 20.02
CA VAL A 75 3.26 8.72 19.46
C VAL A 75 1.75 8.61 19.24
N GLN A 76 0.94 9.00 20.23
CA GLN A 76 -0.51 9.00 20.13
C GLN A 76 -1.02 9.94 19.01
N ILE A 77 -0.41 11.12 18.88
CA ILE A 77 -0.71 12.07 17.80
C ILE A 77 -0.41 11.43 16.43
N ILE A 78 0.76 10.85 16.22
CA ILE A 78 1.11 10.19 14.97
C ILE A 78 0.14 9.06 14.65
N LEU A 79 -0.11 8.17 15.60
CA LEU A 79 -0.99 7.01 15.40
C LEU A 79 -2.42 7.44 15.04
N SER A 80 -2.94 8.46 15.72
CA SER A 80 -4.32 8.93 15.51
C SER A 80 -4.46 9.79 14.26
N SER A 81 -3.49 10.69 13.98
CA SER A 81 -3.57 11.60 12.84
C SER A 81 -3.44 10.88 11.50
N GLN A 82 -2.61 9.87 11.46
CA GLN A 82 -2.34 9.16 10.21
C GLN A 82 -3.32 8.01 9.93
N ALA A 83 -4.21 7.71 10.86
CA ALA A 83 -5.24 6.69 10.65
C ALA A 83 -6.12 6.99 9.44
N VAL A 84 -6.50 8.25 9.22
CA VAL A 84 -7.28 8.69 8.06
C VAL A 84 -6.51 8.46 6.76
N THR A 85 -5.25 8.90 6.69
CA THR A 85 -4.35 8.65 5.55
C THR A 85 -4.21 7.16 5.27
N ALA A 86 -4.07 6.34 6.31
CA ALA A 86 -3.93 4.91 6.19
C ALA A 86 -5.20 4.24 5.64
N ILE A 87 -6.38 4.71 6.01
CA ILE A 87 -7.66 4.21 5.48
C ILE A 87 -7.77 4.53 3.98
N VAL A 88 -7.42 5.75 3.56
CA VAL A 88 -7.36 6.12 2.14
C VAL A 88 -6.38 5.24 1.38
N ALA A 89 -5.18 5.06 1.93
CA ALA A 89 -4.15 4.21 1.34
C ALA A 89 -4.60 2.74 1.22
N LEU A 90 -5.28 2.18 2.23
CA LEU A 90 -5.87 0.84 2.18
C LEU A 90 -6.92 0.72 1.07
N GLY A 91 -7.76 1.75 0.89
CA GLY A 91 -8.74 1.82 -0.21
C GLY A 91 -8.08 1.79 -1.59
N LEU A 92 -6.97 2.51 -1.77
CA LEU A 92 -6.23 2.58 -3.03
C LEU A 92 -5.54 1.27 -3.43
N ILE A 93 -5.37 0.30 -2.50
CA ILE A 93 -4.82 -1.02 -2.84
C ILE A 93 -5.70 -1.71 -3.90
N ALA A 94 -7.02 -1.62 -3.80
CA ALA A 94 -7.94 -2.32 -4.69
C ALA A 94 -7.83 -1.86 -6.16
N PRO A 95 -7.95 -0.57 -6.50
CA PRO A 95 -7.76 -0.11 -7.87
C PRO A 95 -6.36 -0.39 -8.39
N LEU A 96 -5.31 -0.17 -7.58
CA LEU A 96 -3.95 -0.46 -8.00
C LEU A 96 -3.70 -1.95 -8.24
N ALA A 97 -4.32 -2.84 -7.46
CA ALA A 97 -4.23 -4.29 -7.67
C ALA A 97 -4.85 -4.75 -9.00
N VAL A 98 -5.85 -4.07 -9.53
CA VAL A 98 -6.43 -4.35 -10.86
C VAL A 98 -5.78 -3.55 -11.99
N GLY A 99 -4.75 -2.73 -11.69
CA GLY A 99 -4.05 -1.90 -12.66
C GLY A 99 -4.77 -0.58 -13.00
N ALA A 100 -5.75 -0.16 -12.20
CA ALA A 100 -6.43 1.13 -12.34
C ALA A 100 -5.84 2.17 -11.38
N ILE A 101 -5.76 3.43 -11.81
CA ILE A 101 -5.33 4.55 -10.97
C ILE A 101 -6.58 5.34 -10.58
N ASP A 102 -6.79 5.52 -9.28
CA ASP A 102 -7.93 6.27 -8.73
C ASP A 102 -7.49 7.64 -8.19
N LEU A 103 -7.59 8.66 -9.01
CA LEU A 103 -7.27 10.04 -8.62
C LEU A 103 -8.45 10.73 -7.91
N ALA A 104 -9.64 10.13 -7.89
CA ALA A 104 -10.81 10.68 -7.22
C ALA A 104 -10.86 10.36 -5.73
N ALA A 105 -10.05 9.41 -5.24
CA ALA A 105 -10.11 8.95 -3.85
C ALA A 105 -10.04 10.10 -2.83
N ALA A 106 -9.11 11.06 -3.02
CA ALA A 106 -8.98 12.19 -2.10
C ALA A 106 -10.15 13.17 -2.18
N SER A 107 -10.64 13.48 -3.36
CA SER A 107 -11.84 14.31 -3.53
C SER A 107 -13.08 13.61 -3.00
N ALA A 108 -13.14 12.29 -3.08
CA ALA A 108 -14.19 11.49 -2.46
C ALA A 108 -14.15 11.58 -0.93
N VAL A 109 -12.95 11.60 -0.31
CA VAL A 109 -12.79 11.88 1.13
C VAL A 109 -13.41 13.22 1.51
N GLY A 110 -13.02 14.29 0.82
CA GLY A 110 -13.54 15.63 1.08
C GLY A 110 -15.05 15.72 0.87
N PHE A 111 -15.54 15.18 -0.26
CA PHE A 111 -16.95 15.22 -0.59
C PHE A 111 -17.82 14.43 0.40
N THR A 112 -17.44 13.22 0.73
CA THR A 112 -18.23 12.38 1.65
C THR A 112 -18.18 12.91 3.09
N GLY A 113 -17.07 13.47 3.54
CA GLY A 113 -16.97 14.16 4.80
C GLY A 113 -17.88 15.40 4.86
N MET A 114 -17.84 16.24 3.81
CA MET A 114 -18.70 17.43 3.70
C MET A 114 -20.17 17.05 3.60
N PHE A 115 -20.54 16.05 2.80
CA PHE A 115 -21.91 15.56 2.66
C PHE A 115 -22.46 15.09 4.02
N GLY A 116 -21.66 14.32 4.77
CA GLY A 116 -22.04 13.90 6.13
C GLY A 116 -22.21 15.08 7.08
N ALA A 117 -21.32 16.09 7.03
CA ALA A 117 -21.43 17.29 7.85
C ALA A 117 -22.72 18.08 7.55
N VAL A 118 -23.03 18.29 6.26
CA VAL A 118 -24.25 19.01 5.85
C VAL A 118 -25.52 18.27 6.28
N LEU A 119 -25.58 16.94 6.13
CA LEU A 119 -26.73 16.15 6.60
C LEU A 119 -26.96 16.30 8.10
N MET A 120 -25.91 16.32 8.91
CA MET A 120 -26.03 16.46 10.35
C MET A 120 -26.35 17.90 10.76
N ALA A 121 -25.59 18.89 10.23
CA ALA A 121 -25.71 20.28 10.67
C ALA A 121 -26.95 20.99 10.11
N HIS A 122 -27.26 20.79 8.82
CA HIS A 122 -28.37 21.53 8.18
C HIS A 122 -29.66 20.73 8.13
N SER A 123 -29.61 19.39 8.02
CA SER A 123 -30.82 18.56 7.93
C SER A 123 -31.19 17.87 9.25
N GLY A 124 -30.36 18.03 10.28
CA GLY A 124 -30.64 17.49 11.63
C GLY A 124 -30.59 15.95 11.71
N TRP A 125 -29.92 15.29 10.78
CA TRP A 125 -29.78 13.82 10.80
C TRP A 125 -28.92 13.36 11.97
N GLY A 126 -29.28 12.23 12.56
CA GLY A 126 -28.45 11.58 13.57
C GLY A 126 -27.16 10.99 12.94
N ALA A 127 -26.17 10.69 13.78
CA ALA A 127 -24.88 10.15 13.33
C ALA A 127 -25.03 8.83 12.55
N VAL A 128 -25.80 7.87 13.04
CA VAL A 128 -25.93 6.53 12.43
C VAL A 128 -26.54 6.57 11.02
N PRO A 129 -27.70 7.20 10.78
CA PRO A 129 -28.26 7.29 9.43
C PRO A 129 -27.36 8.09 8.48
N THR A 130 -26.66 9.11 8.96
CA THR A 130 -25.70 9.87 8.15
C THR A 130 -24.53 9.01 7.72
N ILE A 131 -23.94 8.21 8.62
CA ILE A 131 -22.86 7.28 8.29
C ILE A 131 -23.32 6.29 7.21
N ALA A 132 -24.50 5.70 7.39
CA ALA A 132 -25.04 4.73 6.42
C ALA A 132 -25.28 5.39 5.04
N ALA A 133 -25.92 6.57 5.00
CA ALA A 133 -26.16 7.28 3.75
C ALA A 133 -24.88 7.67 3.04
N THR A 134 -23.88 8.14 3.78
CA THR A 134 -22.57 8.54 3.23
C THR A 134 -21.81 7.34 2.65
N LEU A 135 -21.83 6.19 3.33
CA LEU A 135 -21.20 4.96 2.82
C LEU A 135 -21.89 4.47 1.55
N VAL A 136 -23.22 4.47 1.50
CA VAL A 136 -23.99 4.10 0.31
C VAL A 136 -23.66 5.05 -0.83
N LEU A 137 -23.63 6.36 -0.59
CA LEU A 137 -23.25 7.36 -1.60
C LEU A 137 -21.84 7.11 -2.15
N GLY A 138 -20.86 6.87 -1.29
CA GLY A 138 -19.51 6.54 -1.73
C GLY A 138 -19.45 5.26 -2.55
N CYS A 139 -20.15 4.20 -2.13
CA CYS A 139 -20.24 2.98 -2.93
C CYS A 139 -20.88 3.25 -4.31
N CYS A 140 -21.92 4.07 -4.40
CA CYS A 140 -22.54 4.45 -5.66
C CYS A 140 -21.58 5.23 -6.56
N ILE A 141 -20.82 6.18 -6.01
CA ILE A 141 -19.81 6.94 -6.76
C ILE A 141 -18.73 6.00 -7.31
N GLY A 142 -18.19 5.12 -6.46
CA GLY A 142 -17.19 4.16 -6.87
C GLY A 142 -17.70 3.17 -7.90
N ALA A 143 -18.92 2.67 -7.75
CA ALA A 143 -19.56 1.78 -8.71
C ALA A 143 -19.78 2.49 -10.06
N LEU A 144 -20.22 3.74 -10.07
CA LEU A 144 -20.39 4.55 -11.29
C LEU A 144 -19.05 4.72 -12.02
N MET A 145 -18.00 5.13 -11.31
CA MET A 145 -16.64 5.23 -11.88
C MET A 145 -16.19 3.87 -12.43
N GLY A 146 -16.42 2.80 -11.69
CA GLY A 146 -16.09 1.43 -12.12
C GLY A 146 -16.80 1.00 -13.39
N VAL A 147 -18.08 1.32 -13.54
CA VAL A 147 -18.86 1.05 -14.76
C VAL A 147 -18.32 1.86 -15.94
N LEU A 148 -18.03 3.16 -15.75
CA LEU A 148 -17.46 4.00 -16.82
C LEU A 148 -16.11 3.47 -17.31
N VAL A 149 -15.26 2.98 -16.38
CA VAL A 149 -13.95 2.43 -16.74
C VAL A 149 -14.08 1.06 -17.41
N SER A 150 -14.89 0.16 -16.88
CA SER A 150 -14.86 -1.24 -17.29
C SER A 150 -15.89 -1.62 -18.34
N VAL A 151 -17.06 -0.98 -18.37
CA VAL A 151 -18.14 -1.24 -19.34
C VAL A 151 -18.05 -0.26 -20.52
N VAL A 152 -17.99 1.05 -20.23
CA VAL A 152 -17.85 2.09 -21.27
C VAL A 152 -16.42 2.12 -21.83
N ARG A 153 -15.43 1.54 -21.10
CA ARG A 153 -14.01 1.43 -21.51
C ARG A 153 -13.27 2.76 -21.63
N ILE A 154 -13.65 3.73 -20.82
CA ILE A 154 -12.89 4.98 -20.69
C ILE A 154 -11.67 4.73 -19.79
N SER A 155 -10.54 5.37 -20.08
CA SER A 155 -9.35 5.26 -19.24
C SER A 155 -9.66 5.61 -17.78
N ALA A 156 -9.16 4.79 -16.83
CA ALA A 156 -9.37 5.01 -15.40
C ALA A 156 -8.87 6.40 -14.96
N ILE A 157 -7.74 6.84 -15.48
CA ILE A 157 -7.16 8.16 -15.16
C ILE A 157 -8.12 9.28 -15.57
N ILE A 158 -8.73 9.19 -16.77
CA ILE A 158 -9.66 10.21 -17.26
C ILE A 158 -10.94 10.24 -16.41
N VAL A 159 -11.53 9.06 -16.14
CA VAL A 159 -12.75 8.95 -15.33
C VAL A 159 -12.53 9.48 -13.92
N THR A 160 -11.45 9.05 -13.25
CA THR A 160 -11.20 9.43 -11.87
C THR A 160 -10.74 10.89 -11.74
N LEU A 161 -10.02 11.43 -12.71
CA LEU A 161 -9.69 12.85 -12.75
C LEU A 161 -10.93 13.73 -12.95
N ALA A 162 -11.81 13.35 -13.88
CA ALA A 162 -13.08 14.04 -14.10
C ALA A 162 -13.98 13.95 -12.85
N ALA A 163 -14.09 12.77 -12.24
CA ALA A 163 -14.81 12.58 -10.99
C ALA A 163 -14.22 13.44 -9.85
N SER A 164 -12.89 13.51 -9.76
CA SER A 164 -12.20 14.38 -8.79
C SER A 164 -12.64 15.84 -8.92
N SER A 165 -12.69 16.36 -10.14
CA SER A 165 -13.14 17.74 -10.41
C SER A 165 -14.62 17.96 -10.07
N VAL A 166 -15.49 16.99 -10.42
CA VAL A 166 -16.92 17.06 -10.08
C VAL A 166 -17.12 17.03 -8.58
N LEU A 167 -16.47 16.10 -7.85
CA LEU A 167 -16.59 15.97 -6.40
C LEU A 167 -16.07 17.22 -5.69
N SER A 168 -14.95 17.79 -6.13
CA SER A 168 -14.43 19.05 -5.59
C SER A 168 -15.39 20.23 -5.81
N GLY A 169 -16.01 20.33 -6.99
CA GLY A 169 -17.06 21.30 -7.26
C GLY A 169 -18.28 21.12 -6.37
N MET A 170 -18.69 19.87 -6.12
CA MET A 170 -19.79 19.56 -5.19
C MET A 170 -19.46 19.90 -3.74
N VAL A 171 -18.21 19.73 -3.31
CA VAL A 171 -17.77 20.19 -1.98
C VAL A 171 -17.96 21.70 -1.85
N THR A 172 -17.47 22.46 -2.84
CA THR A 172 -17.62 23.93 -2.85
C THR A 172 -19.09 24.37 -2.86
N TRP A 173 -19.92 23.67 -3.64
CA TRP A 173 -21.36 23.94 -3.70
C TRP A 173 -22.07 23.66 -2.37
N LEU A 174 -21.83 22.51 -1.74
CA LEU A 174 -22.44 22.11 -0.47
C LEU A 174 -22.01 22.98 0.72
N SER A 175 -20.74 23.39 0.73
CA SER A 175 -20.17 24.19 1.83
C SER A 175 -20.31 25.70 1.65
N ALA A 176 -20.72 26.16 0.46
CA ALA A 176 -20.60 27.58 0.08
C ALA A 176 -19.18 28.14 0.35
N SER A 177 -18.14 27.29 0.22
CA SER A 177 -16.73 27.57 0.51
C SER A 177 -16.44 27.93 1.98
N GLN A 178 -17.28 27.49 2.90
CA GLN A 178 -17.13 27.71 4.35
C GLN A 178 -17.15 26.39 5.12
N ASP A 179 -16.58 26.40 6.31
CA ASP A 179 -16.63 25.26 7.21
C ASP A 179 -18.06 25.01 7.71
N VAL A 180 -18.51 23.76 7.65
CA VAL A 180 -19.81 23.34 8.19
C VAL A 180 -19.61 22.86 9.63
N VAL A 181 -20.06 23.65 10.58
CA VAL A 181 -19.95 23.39 12.02
C VAL A 181 -21.29 22.98 12.63
N GLY A 182 -21.30 22.65 13.91
CA GLY A 182 -22.58 22.29 14.62
C GLY A 182 -22.89 20.79 14.52
N LEU A 183 -21.88 19.95 14.41
CA LEU A 183 -22.02 18.50 14.35
C LEU A 183 -22.45 17.93 15.71
N PRO A 184 -23.30 16.87 15.76
CA PRO A 184 -23.73 16.23 16.97
C PRO A 184 -22.58 15.71 17.83
N SER A 185 -22.63 15.85 19.14
CA SER A 185 -21.59 15.39 20.07
C SER A 185 -21.32 13.89 19.97
N GLN A 186 -22.34 13.08 19.67
CA GLN A 186 -22.22 11.64 19.42
C GLN A 186 -21.33 11.35 18.21
N PHE A 187 -21.40 12.16 17.16
CA PHE A 187 -20.53 12.01 16.00
C PHE A 187 -19.10 12.48 16.31
N LEU A 188 -18.96 13.60 17.01
CA LEU A 188 -17.64 14.13 17.42
C LEU A 188 -16.89 13.14 18.31
N SER A 189 -17.59 12.39 19.16
CA SER A 189 -16.97 11.37 20.02
C SER A 189 -16.32 10.22 19.21
N ILE A 190 -16.74 9.98 17.98
CA ILE A 190 -16.10 8.99 17.09
C ILE A 190 -14.70 9.47 16.66
N GLY A 191 -14.50 10.78 16.50
CA GLY A 191 -13.21 11.37 16.13
C GLY A 191 -12.27 11.62 17.30
N SER A 192 -12.82 12.05 18.45
CA SER A 192 -12.07 12.50 19.62
C SER A 192 -11.99 11.48 20.77
N GLY A 193 -12.92 10.52 20.82
CA GLY A 193 -12.94 9.51 21.86
C GLY A 193 -11.75 8.56 21.77
N THR A 194 -11.32 8.04 22.91
CA THR A 194 -10.17 7.16 23.03
C THR A 194 -10.53 5.83 23.65
N ALA A 195 -9.93 4.76 23.17
CA ALA A 195 -9.94 3.43 23.78
C ALA A 195 -8.49 2.95 23.94
N LEU A 196 -8.13 2.47 25.14
CA LEU A 196 -6.77 2.04 25.49
C LEU A 196 -5.69 3.12 25.21
N GLY A 197 -6.05 4.41 25.36
CA GLY A 197 -5.15 5.53 25.12
C GLY A 197 -4.97 5.92 23.65
N LEU A 198 -5.64 5.28 22.69
CA LEU A 198 -5.59 5.60 21.26
C LEU A 198 -6.98 6.04 20.76
N ALA A 199 -7.01 7.01 19.85
CA ALA A 199 -8.25 7.51 19.28
C ALA A 199 -8.97 6.47 18.42
N TRP A 200 -10.32 6.51 18.40
CA TRP A 200 -11.14 5.58 17.62
C TRP A 200 -10.73 5.43 16.14
N PRO A 201 -10.33 6.49 15.42
CA PRO A 201 -9.85 6.35 14.05
C PRO A 201 -8.73 5.32 13.87
N PHE A 202 -7.82 5.19 14.86
CA PHE A 202 -6.77 4.16 14.81
C PHE A 202 -7.35 2.74 14.85
N TRP A 203 -8.35 2.48 15.69
CA TRP A 203 -8.97 1.16 15.78
C TRP A 203 -9.77 0.81 14.53
N VAL A 204 -10.48 1.78 13.95
CA VAL A 204 -11.19 1.61 12.67
C VAL A 204 -10.18 1.29 11.56
N MET A 205 -9.08 2.01 11.48
CA MET A 205 -8.00 1.74 10.54
C MET A 205 -7.43 0.33 10.70
N LEU A 206 -7.22 -0.11 11.95
CA LEU A 206 -6.69 -1.45 12.23
C LEU A 206 -7.66 -2.56 11.79
N ILE A 207 -8.96 -2.38 12.05
CA ILE A 207 -10.00 -3.29 11.59
C ILE A 207 -10.02 -3.34 10.06
N LEU A 208 -9.98 -2.19 9.38
CA LEU A 208 -9.96 -2.13 7.93
C LEU A 208 -8.66 -2.72 7.35
N CYS A 209 -7.52 -2.55 8.01
CA CYS A 209 -6.26 -3.20 7.62
C CYS A 209 -6.37 -4.72 7.70
N LEU A 210 -6.97 -5.25 8.78
CA LEU A 210 -7.18 -6.69 8.94
C LEU A 210 -8.16 -7.24 7.89
N CYS A 211 -9.27 -6.52 7.64
CA CYS A 211 -10.21 -6.88 6.58
C CYS A 211 -9.56 -6.87 5.19
N ALA A 212 -8.77 -5.85 4.87
CA ALA A 212 -8.04 -5.74 3.62
C ALA A 212 -6.99 -6.87 3.50
N TRP A 213 -6.26 -7.17 4.56
CA TRP A 213 -5.31 -8.29 4.57
C TRP A 213 -5.99 -9.62 4.29
N VAL A 214 -7.10 -9.93 4.98
CA VAL A 214 -7.86 -11.15 4.73
C VAL A 214 -8.40 -11.16 3.30
N PHE A 215 -8.95 -10.04 2.83
CA PHE A 215 -9.51 -9.93 1.49
C PHE A 215 -8.48 -10.16 0.39
N PHE A 216 -7.34 -9.45 0.41
CA PHE A 216 -6.35 -9.54 -0.66
C PHE A 216 -5.50 -10.80 -0.60
N ASP A 217 -5.16 -11.28 0.61
CA ASP A 217 -4.23 -12.40 0.78
C ASP A 217 -4.91 -13.76 0.86
N HIS A 218 -6.15 -13.82 1.37
CA HIS A 218 -6.81 -15.08 1.69
C HIS A 218 -8.05 -15.37 0.84
N THR A 219 -8.58 -14.38 0.06
CA THR A 219 -9.74 -14.66 -0.80
C THR A 219 -9.34 -14.90 -2.27
N ALA A 220 -10.22 -15.62 -3.00
CA ALA A 220 -10.06 -15.81 -4.44
C ALA A 220 -10.18 -14.47 -5.19
N THR A 221 -11.07 -13.57 -4.74
CA THR A 221 -11.29 -12.25 -5.34
C THR A 221 -10.03 -11.40 -5.30
N GLY A 222 -9.31 -11.36 -4.17
CA GLY A 222 -8.04 -10.64 -4.06
C GLY A 222 -6.98 -11.19 -5.02
N ARG A 223 -6.86 -12.52 -5.15
CA ARG A 223 -5.96 -13.13 -6.12
C ARG A 223 -6.32 -12.80 -7.56
N TYR A 224 -7.62 -12.78 -7.89
CA TYR A 224 -8.10 -12.40 -9.23
C TYR A 224 -7.86 -10.91 -9.53
N MET A 225 -7.95 -10.02 -8.55
CA MET A 225 -7.59 -8.61 -8.70
C MET A 225 -6.11 -8.46 -9.09
N HIS A 226 -5.21 -9.11 -8.36
CA HIS A 226 -3.78 -9.08 -8.69
C HIS A 226 -3.49 -9.70 -10.08
N ALA A 227 -4.15 -10.81 -10.43
CA ALA A 227 -4.02 -11.42 -11.76
C ALA A 227 -4.50 -10.47 -12.87
N THR A 228 -5.59 -9.72 -12.63
CA THR A 228 -6.11 -8.72 -13.56
C THR A 228 -5.10 -7.59 -13.78
N GLY A 229 -4.45 -7.09 -12.72
CA GLY A 229 -3.46 -6.02 -12.82
C GLY A 229 -2.15 -6.45 -13.52
N LEU A 230 -1.76 -7.72 -13.39
CA LEU A 230 -0.57 -8.25 -14.05
C LEU A 230 -0.77 -8.48 -15.56
N GLY A 231 -2.00 -8.79 -15.98
CA GLY A 231 -2.30 -9.03 -17.39
C GLY A 231 -3.81 -9.19 -17.62
N PRO A 232 -4.54 -8.09 -17.88
CA PRO A 232 -6.01 -8.13 -17.95
C PRO A 232 -6.55 -9.04 -19.06
N GLU A 233 -5.88 -9.11 -20.20
CA GLU A 233 -6.27 -9.99 -21.30
C GLU A 233 -6.03 -11.46 -20.98
N ALA A 234 -4.88 -11.81 -20.40
CA ALA A 234 -4.58 -13.18 -20.00
C ALA A 234 -5.54 -13.65 -18.88
N ALA A 235 -5.83 -12.79 -17.92
CA ALA A 235 -6.79 -13.07 -16.86
C ALA A 235 -8.20 -13.32 -17.43
N ARG A 236 -8.62 -12.51 -18.40
CA ARG A 236 -9.93 -12.63 -19.05
C ARG A 236 -10.07 -13.93 -19.85
N VAL A 237 -9.05 -14.32 -20.61
CA VAL A 237 -9.04 -15.60 -21.34
C VAL A 237 -9.08 -16.78 -20.39
N SER A 238 -8.51 -16.64 -19.20
CA SER A 238 -8.55 -17.65 -18.12
C SER A 238 -9.89 -17.67 -17.35
N GLY A 239 -10.91 -16.92 -17.78
CA GLY A 239 -12.24 -16.90 -17.18
C GLY A 239 -12.41 -15.96 -15.98
N VAL A 240 -11.41 -15.11 -15.68
CA VAL A 240 -11.52 -14.13 -14.59
C VAL A 240 -12.45 -12.98 -15.00
N PRO A 241 -13.45 -12.61 -14.17
CA PRO A 241 -14.43 -11.55 -14.50
C PRO A 241 -13.84 -10.16 -14.28
N THR A 242 -12.86 -9.76 -15.11
CA THR A 242 -12.07 -8.53 -14.97
C THR A 242 -12.93 -7.27 -14.86
N THR A 243 -14.02 -7.16 -15.64
CA THR A 243 -14.97 -6.04 -15.58
C THR A 243 -15.56 -5.86 -14.18
N ARG A 244 -16.05 -6.95 -13.56
CA ARG A 244 -16.64 -6.91 -12.22
C ARG A 244 -15.59 -6.54 -11.15
N LEU A 245 -14.36 -7.00 -11.35
CA LEU A 245 -13.25 -6.70 -10.42
C LEU A 245 -12.85 -5.23 -10.46
N VAL A 246 -12.85 -4.58 -11.62
CA VAL A 246 -12.60 -3.13 -11.74
C VAL A 246 -13.71 -2.32 -11.06
N VAL A 247 -14.99 -2.70 -11.27
CA VAL A 247 -16.12 -2.05 -10.57
C VAL A 247 -15.97 -2.20 -9.07
N LEU A 248 -15.71 -3.42 -8.58
CA LEU A 248 -15.54 -3.69 -7.16
C LEU A 248 -14.34 -2.91 -6.57
N ALA A 249 -13.24 -2.82 -7.30
CA ALA A 249 -12.04 -2.13 -6.86
C ALA A 249 -12.28 -0.63 -6.62
N LEU A 250 -12.91 0.06 -7.57
CA LEU A 250 -13.25 1.48 -7.43
C LEU A 250 -14.35 1.72 -6.38
N THR A 251 -15.29 0.77 -6.23
CA THR A 251 -16.28 0.81 -5.17
C THR A 251 -15.64 0.69 -3.78
N LEU A 252 -14.69 -0.23 -3.59
CA LEU A 252 -13.95 -0.39 -2.33
C LEU A 252 -13.09 0.84 -2.01
N SER A 253 -12.47 1.45 -3.03
CA SER A 253 -11.72 2.69 -2.87
C SER A 253 -12.61 3.82 -2.36
N ALA A 254 -13.74 4.06 -3.01
CA ALA A 254 -14.67 5.11 -2.64
C ALA A 254 -15.37 4.84 -1.29
N ALA A 255 -15.63 3.58 -0.96
CA ALA A 255 -16.14 3.19 0.37
C ALA A 255 -15.12 3.51 1.48
N ALA A 256 -13.84 3.17 1.27
CA ALA A 256 -12.76 3.52 2.19
C ALA A 256 -12.60 5.04 2.30
N ALA A 257 -12.69 5.77 1.18
CA ALA A 257 -12.67 7.23 1.16
C ALA A 257 -13.83 7.82 1.99
N SER A 258 -15.03 7.21 1.95
CA SER A 258 -16.18 7.66 2.76
C SER A 258 -15.95 7.44 4.25
N VAL A 259 -15.37 6.31 4.64
CA VAL A 259 -14.97 6.08 6.04
C VAL A 259 -13.93 7.11 6.48
N ALA A 260 -12.91 7.35 5.65
CA ALA A 260 -11.86 8.34 5.91
C ALA A 260 -12.43 9.76 6.03
N GLY A 261 -13.36 10.14 5.15
CA GLY A 261 -14.03 11.44 5.15
C GLY A 261 -14.82 11.67 6.43
N LEU A 262 -15.66 10.71 6.82
CA LEU A 262 -16.43 10.78 8.07
C LEU A 262 -15.55 10.86 9.31
N LEU A 263 -14.50 10.02 9.40
CA LEU A 263 -13.57 10.04 10.53
C LEU A 263 -12.75 11.32 10.60
N GLY A 264 -12.34 11.85 9.44
CA GLY A 264 -11.63 13.11 9.35
C GLY A 264 -12.51 14.29 9.80
N THR A 265 -13.75 14.36 9.32
CA THR A 265 -14.74 15.36 9.71
C THR A 265 -15.07 15.27 11.21
N ALA A 266 -15.24 14.05 11.75
CA ALA A 266 -15.46 13.85 13.18
C ALA A 266 -14.26 14.30 14.02
N ARG A 267 -13.05 14.14 13.52
CA ARG A 267 -11.80 14.50 14.19
C ARG A 267 -11.54 16.02 14.17
N ILE A 268 -11.80 16.68 13.03
CA ILE A 268 -11.66 18.14 12.90
C ILE A 268 -12.78 18.85 13.65
N GLY A 269 -13.96 18.24 13.75
CA GLY A 269 -15.14 18.83 14.36
C GLY A 269 -15.97 19.69 13.41
N ALA A 270 -15.63 19.71 12.14
CA ALA A 270 -16.27 20.47 11.08
C ALA A 270 -16.11 19.79 9.71
N GLY A 271 -17.03 20.07 8.81
CA GLY A 271 -16.84 19.79 7.38
C GLY A 271 -15.97 20.88 6.76
N ASP A 272 -14.69 20.58 6.51
CA ASP A 272 -13.73 21.50 5.90
C ASP A 272 -13.65 21.26 4.38
N PRO A 273 -13.91 22.25 3.52
CA PRO A 273 -13.86 22.10 2.07
C PRO A 273 -12.46 21.82 1.54
N SER A 274 -11.40 22.13 2.28
CA SER A 274 -9.99 21.91 1.88
C SER A 274 -9.45 20.55 2.31
N PHE A 275 -10.19 19.77 3.09
CA PHE A 275 -9.73 18.57 3.78
C PHE A 275 -9.24 17.44 2.85
N GLY A 276 -9.93 17.18 1.73
CA GLY A 276 -9.69 16.02 0.88
C GLY A 276 -8.33 15.95 0.19
N PRO A 277 -7.94 16.97 -0.59
CA PRO A 277 -6.79 16.89 -1.51
C PRO A 277 -5.45 16.52 -0.87
N SER A 278 -5.24 16.90 0.39
CA SER A 278 -4.00 16.65 1.14
C SER A 278 -3.68 15.18 1.38
N TYR A 279 -4.65 14.27 1.23
CA TYR A 279 -4.46 12.84 1.48
C TYR A 279 -3.96 12.06 0.27
N LEU A 280 -4.04 12.59 -0.96
CA LEU A 280 -3.76 11.83 -2.17
C LEU A 280 -2.30 11.39 -2.26
N LEU A 281 -1.37 12.35 -2.20
CA LEU A 281 0.05 12.09 -2.36
C LEU A 281 0.62 11.20 -1.24
N PRO A 282 0.34 11.45 0.06
CA PRO A 282 0.80 10.59 1.14
C PRO A 282 0.26 9.16 1.03
N ALA A 283 -1.02 8.99 0.66
CA ALA A 283 -1.62 7.68 0.51
C ALA A 283 -0.98 6.90 -0.65
N TYR A 284 -0.79 7.51 -1.81
CA TYR A 284 -0.09 6.87 -2.93
C TYR A 284 1.36 6.52 -2.58
N ALA A 285 2.11 7.45 -1.97
CA ALA A 285 3.48 7.21 -1.53
C ALA A 285 3.56 5.98 -0.62
N ALA A 286 2.63 5.88 0.33
CA ALA A 286 2.58 4.76 1.26
C ALA A 286 2.22 3.43 0.58
N VAL A 287 1.27 3.40 -0.37
CA VAL A 287 0.89 2.19 -1.09
C VAL A 287 2.05 1.68 -1.95
N PHE A 288 2.71 2.57 -2.70
CA PHE A 288 3.86 2.19 -3.53
C PHE A 288 5.05 1.76 -2.69
N LEU A 289 5.37 2.47 -1.59
CA LEU A 289 6.41 2.05 -0.66
C LEU A 289 6.06 0.70 -0.03
N GLY A 290 4.81 0.49 0.36
CA GLY A 290 4.29 -0.75 0.92
C GLY A 290 4.40 -1.94 -0.03
N SER A 291 4.27 -1.72 -1.34
CA SER A 291 4.43 -2.77 -2.36
C SER A 291 5.87 -3.28 -2.48
N THR A 292 6.85 -2.58 -1.93
CA THR A 292 8.24 -3.03 -1.88
C THR A 292 8.57 -3.89 -0.66
N GLN A 293 7.61 -4.04 0.27
CA GLN A 293 7.77 -4.67 1.57
C GLN A 293 6.81 -5.84 1.73
N VAL A 294 6.97 -6.63 2.78
CA VAL A 294 6.14 -7.80 3.16
C VAL A 294 5.99 -8.80 2.01
N ARG A 295 5.41 -8.37 0.87
CA ARG A 295 5.29 -9.13 -0.39
C ARG A 295 5.75 -8.25 -1.56
N PRO A 296 7.06 -8.20 -1.85
CA PRO A 296 7.59 -7.37 -2.92
C PRO A 296 6.95 -7.66 -4.28
N GLY A 297 6.48 -6.59 -4.94
CA GLY A 297 5.78 -6.67 -6.23
C GLY A 297 4.26 -6.78 -6.15
N PHE A 298 3.69 -6.89 -4.95
CA PHE A 298 2.24 -6.89 -4.73
C PHE A 298 1.84 -5.80 -3.74
N PHE A 299 0.75 -5.11 -4.04
CA PHE A 299 0.14 -4.19 -3.08
C PHE A 299 -0.46 -5.01 -1.93
N ASN A 300 -0.11 -4.65 -0.69
CA ASN A 300 -0.50 -5.40 0.50
C ASN A 300 -0.84 -4.47 1.67
N ALA A 301 -1.80 -4.87 2.52
CA ALA A 301 -2.34 -4.04 3.57
C ALA A 301 -1.30 -3.66 4.64
N TRP A 302 -0.56 -4.64 5.16
CA TRP A 302 0.42 -4.40 6.24
C TRP A 302 1.58 -3.53 5.79
N GLY A 303 2.13 -3.79 4.59
CA GLY A 303 3.18 -2.95 4.02
C GLY A 303 2.73 -1.51 3.82
N THR A 304 1.48 -1.31 3.38
CA THR A 304 0.89 0.02 3.18
C THR A 304 0.76 0.77 4.51
N VAL A 305 0.19 0.15 5.54
CA VAL A 305 0.02 0.80 6.86
C VAL A 305 1.38 1.12 7.49
N ILE A 306 2.33 0.18 7.47
CA ILE A 306 3.70 0.44 7.95
C ILE A 306 4.30 1.63 7.21
N SER A 307 4.15 1.71 5.88
CA SER A 307 4.69 2.82 5.08
C SER A 307 4.04 4.16 5.40
N VAL A 308 2.73 4.20 5.68
CA VAL A 308 2.08 5.44 6.18
C VAL A 308 2.77 5.93 7.42
N TYR A 309 3.00 5.06 8.41
CA TYR A 309 3.63 5.46 9.67
C TYR A 309 5.12 5.79 9.52
N VAL A 310 5.83 5.16 8.61
CA VAL A 310 7.22 5.54 8.25
C VAL A 310 7.27 6.98 7.73
N LEU A 311 6.42 7.29 6.74
CA LEU A 311 6.35 8.63 6.15
C LEU A 311 5.88 9.67 7.18
N ALA A 312 4.87 9.33 7.96
CA ALA A 312 4.36 10.17 9.03
C ALA A 312 5.41 10.52 10.09
N THR A 313 6.23 9.53 10.48
CA THR A 313 7.34 9.74 11.43
C THR A 313 8.35 10.73 10.87
N GLY A 314 8.66 10.63 9.56
CA GLY A 314 9.54 11.60 8.89
C GLY A 314 8.98 13.02 8.89
N VAL A 315 7.71 13.18 8.48
CA VAL A 315 7.04 14.49 8.45
C VAL A 315 6.93 15.08 9.86
N GLN A 316 6.45 14.30 10.83
CA GLN A 316 6.28 14.75 12.21
C GLN A 316 7.61 15.12 12.87
N GLY A 317 8.67 14.32 12.62
CA GLY A 317 10.00 14.63 13.12
C GLY A 317 10.55 15.94 12.57
N LEU A 318 10.38 16.20 11.28
CA LEU A 318 10.76 17.46 10.63
C LEU A 318 9.97 18.65 11.20
N GLN A 319 8.66 18.50 11.40
CA GLN A 319 7.82 19.55 12.00
C GLN A 319 8.24 19.87 13.43
N LEU A 320 8.53 18.87 14.26
CA LEU A 320 9.03 19.07 15.62
C LEU A 320 10.43 19.69 15.65
N ALA A 321 11.23 19.48 14.61
CA ALA A 321 12.53 20.15 14.42
C ALA A 321 12.39 21.59 13.90
N GLY A 322 11.16 22.13 13.77
CA GLY A 322 10.92 23.51 13.32
C GLY A 322 10.89 23.69 11.81
N ALA A 323 10.66 22.63 11.03
CA ALA A 323 10.57 22.72 9.59
C ALA A 323 9.35 23.55 9.14
N PRO A 324 9.49 24.40 8.09
CA PRO A 324 8.40 25.17 7.53
C PRO A 324 7.24 24.32 7.03
N VAL A 325 6.02 24.91 6.96
CA VAL A 325 4.77 24.22 6.60
C VAL A 325 4.73 23.59 5.20
N TRP A 326 5.59 23.99 4.28
CA TRP A 326 5.68 23.41 2.93
C TRP A 326 6.51 22.10 2.87
N ILE A 327 7.32 21.83 3.89
CA ILE A 327 8.20 20.63 3.90
C ILE A 327 7.45 19.30 3.83
N PRO A 328 6.31 19.08 4.51
CA PRO A 328 5.53 17.88 4.37
C PRO A 328 5.16 17.54 2.92
N ASP A 329 4.74 18.52 2.14
CA ASP A 329 4.35 18.32 0.74
C ASP A 329 5.55 17.91 -0.13
N VAL A 330 6.68 18.58 0.04
CA VAL A 330 7.95 18.23 -0.64
C VAL A 330 8.41 16.83 -0.23
N PHE A 331 8.36 16.51 1.06
CA PHE A 331 8.75 15.20 1.57
C PHE A 331 7.88 14.08 1.00
N ASN A 332 6.56 14.24 0.99
CA ASN A 332 5.63 13.28 0.44
C ASN A 332 5.80 13.11 -1.08
N GLY A 333 6.03 14.20 -1.81
CA GLY A 333 6.31 14.17 -3.25
C GLY A 333 7.59 13.42 -3.59
N LEU A 334 8.69 13.70 -2.87
CA LEU A 334 9.96 13.00 -3.04
C LEU A 334 9.86 11.54 -2.63
N ALA A 335 9.15 11.25 -1.54
CA ALA A 335 8.91 9.88 -1.09
C ALA A 335 8.12 9.07 -2.13
N LEU A 336 7.10 9.66 -2.76
CA LEU A 336 6.36 9.03 -3.86
C LEU A 336 7.26 8.72 -5.06
N LEU A 337 8.06 9.70 -5.50
CA LEU A 337 8.99 9.51 -6.62
C LEU A 337 10.01 8.40 -6.32
N ALA A 338 10.57 8.39 -5.11
CA ALA A 338 11.50 7.36 -4.67
C ALA A 338 10.83 5.97 -4.62
N ALA A 339 9.61 5.87 -4.04
CA ALA A 339 8.87 4.62 -3.93
C ALA A 339 8.52 4.03 -5.29
N VAL A 340 7.98 4.85 -6.20
CA VAL A 340 7.66 4.43 -7.58
C VAL A 340 8.93 4.08 -8.35
N GLY A 341 9.99 4.89 -8.23
CA GLY A 341 11.27 4.62 -8.88
C GLY A 341 11.86 3.27 -8.46
N ILE A 342 11.89 2.99 -7.15
CA ILE A 342 12.35 1.71 -6.62
C ILE A 342 11.47 0.55 -7.13
N ALA A 343 10.15 0.70 -7.12
CA ALA A 343 9.22 -0.32 -7.60
C ALA A 343 9.46 -0.65 -9.08
N VAL A 344 9.59 0.36 -9.95
CA VAL A 344 9.85 0.19 -11.38
C VAL A 344 11.21 -0.46 -11.66
N VAL A 345 12.26 -0.02 -10.97
CA VAL A 345 13.61 -0.60 -11.12
C VAL A 345 13.61 -2.08 -10.70
N ARG A 346 12.97 -2.42 -9.58
CA ARG A 346 12.85 -3.83 -9.14
C ARG A 346 12.08 -4.69 -10.15
N GLN A 347 10.99 -4.20 -10.72
CA GLN A 347 10.24 -4.91 -11.76
C GLN A 347 11.09 -5.17 -13.01
N ARG A 348 11.86 -4.17 -13.48
CA ARG A 348 12.77 -4.32 -14.62
C ARG A 348 13.85 -5.38 -14.35
N ILE A 349 14.47 -5.33 -13.18
CA ILE A 349 15.49 -6.33 -12.79
C ILE A 349 14.89 -7.74 -12.73
N ALA A 350 13.70 -7.90 -12.17
CA ALA A 350 13.01 -9.19 -12.11
C ALA A 350 12.69 -9.73 -13.51
N ALA A 351 12.20 -8.89 -14.43
CA ALA A 351 11.92 -9.25 -15.80
C ALA A 351 13.19 -9.69 -16.56
N HIS A 352 14.30 -8.96 -16.42
CA HIS A 352 15.59 -9.34 -17.03
C HIS A 352 16.11 -10.68 -16.50
N ARG A 353 15.99 -10.94 -15.18
CA ARG A 353 16.38 -12.22 -14.59
C ARG A 353 15.52 -13.38 -15.09
N ALA A 354 14.21 -13.17 -15.28
CA ALA A 354 13.31 -14.17 -15.84
C ALA A 354 13.67 -14.52 -17.28
N LEU A 355 13.90 -13.51 -18.14
CA LEU A 355 14.32 -13.70 -19.52
C LEU A 355 15.67 -14.44 -19.62
N ALA A 356 16.64 -14.08 -18.77
CA ALA A 356 17.93 -14.75 -18.73
C ALA A 356 17.81 -16.24 -18.32
N ARG A 357 16.89 -16.57 -17.41
CA ARG A 357 16.60 -17.98 -17.05
C ARG A 357 16.00 -18.76 -18.23
N VAL A 358 15.01 -18.19 -18.89
CA VAL A 358 14.36 -18.81 -20.06
C VAL A 358 15.41 -19.06 -21.17
N ARG A 359 16.26 -18.05 -21.47
CA ARG A 359 17.32 -18.18 -22.46
C ARG A 359 18.32 -19.32 -22.13
N ARG A 360 18.71 -19.45 -20.86
CA ARG A 360 19.58 -20.55 -20.42
C ARG A 360 18.91 -21.91 -20.60
N LEU A 361 17.64 -22.05 -20.27
CA LEU A 361 16.88 -23.30 -20.42
C LEU A 361 16.73 -23.70 -21.90
N VAL A 362 16.47 -22.73 -22.79
CA VAL A 362 16.38 -22.98 -24.23
C VAL A 362 17.74 -23.42 -24.80
N MET A 363 18.82 -22.72 -24.42
CA MET A 363 20.17 -23.08 -24.88
C MET A 363 20.63 -24.45 -24.35
N SER A 364 20.31 -24.83 -23.13
CA SER A 364 20.63 -26.13 -22.56
C SER A 364 19.84 -27.30 -23.21
N ARG A 365 18.68 -27.03 -23.79
CA ARG A 365 17.92 -28.02 -24.58
C ARG A 365 18.41 -28.13 -26.00
N ALA A 366 18.95 -27.08 -26.59
CA ALA A 366 19.49 -27.09 -27.96
C ALA A 366 20.85 -27.74 -28.04
N SER A 367 21.55 -27.94 -26.90
CA SER A 367 22.86 -28.61 -26.82
C SER A 367 22.77 -30.12 -26.50
N ARG A 368 21.58 -30.67 -26.35
CA ARG A 368 21.28 -32.09 -26.21
C ARG A 368 20.63 -32.65 -27.47
#